data_9b9e837a42d92291254e991184dbbd20
#
_entry.id   9b9e837a42d92291254e991184dbbd20
#
_cell.length_a   1.000
_cell.length_b   1.000
_cell.length_c   1.000
_cell.angle_alpha   90.00
_cell.angle_beta   90.00
_cell.angle_gamma   90.00
#
_symmetry.space_group_name_H-M   'P 1'
#
loop_
_entity.id
_entity.type
_entity.pdbx_description
1 polymer ?
#
loop_
_entity_poly.entity_id
_entity_poly.type
_entity_poly.pdbx_seq_one_letter_code
_entity_poly.pdbx_strand_id
1 'polypeptide(L)'
;MILAKEQHSWSCGKGNNITRHGWRYRVQCDNPDCGEVFYRGEHRVNGNKKRAQKNQYCNNHCHDTHFAGVCEHPDCGQKFKRRVNFGSNDRLCRKHLHKYAISLRRKLDKAALYDLLGNRCACCGERDPMFLQVDHVFNDGAEHRRTHAGCSHPRQMLCYLEANPGSLQLLCCNCNHAKHKNGGELYRPAKF
;
A
#
# COMPACT_ATOMS: atom_id res chain seq x y z
N MET A 1 9.68 25.59 17.36
CA MET A 1 10.94 25.92 18.10
C MET A 1 10.60 26.37 19.51
N ILE A 2 11.35 25.94 20.53
CA ILE A 2 11.17 26.41 21.94
C ILE A 2 11.92 27.75 22.09
N LEU A 3 11.19 28.78 22.48
CA LEU A 3 11.74 30.16 22.62
C LEU A 3 12.17 30.48 24.05
N ALA A 4 11.40 30.03 25.04
CA ALA A 4 11.68 30.31 26.45
C ALA A 4 11.06 29.23 27.35
N LYS A 5 11.60 29.13 28.59
CA LYS A 5 11.03 28.37 29.71
C LYS A 5 10.67 29.37 30.81
N GLU A 6 9.42 29.33 31.25
CA GLU A 6 8.89 30.27 32.23
C GLU A 6 8.23 29.51 33.39
N GLN A 7 8.40 30.01 34.61
CA GLN A 7 7.66 29.51 35.76
C GLN A 7 6.22 30.03 35.69
N HIS A 8 5.27 29.13 35.94
CA HIS A 8 3.84 29.46 35.89
C HIS A 8 3.13 28.84 37.08
N SER A 9 2.24 29.60 37.70
CA SER A 9 1.35 29.15 38.75
C SER A 9 -0.10 29.16 38.26
N TRP A 10 -0.87 28.17 38.62
CA TRP A 10 -2.31 28.10 38.33
C TRP A 10 -3.10 27.51 39.52
N SER A 11 -4.29 28.00 39.71
CA SER A 11 -5.25 27.40 40.66
C SER A 11 -5.94 26.20 40.05
N CYS A 12 -6.05 25.12 40.79
CA CYS A 12 -6.72 23.91 40.36
C CYS A 12 -7.76 23.51 41.45
N GLY A 13 -9.01 23.36 41.00
CA GLY A 13 -10.05 22.72 41.80
C GLY A 13 -11.32 23.54 41.97
N LYS A 14 -12.45 22.87 41.95
CA LYS A 14 -13.74 23.40 42.39
C LYS A 14 -13.74 23.39 43.94
N GLY A 15 -13.49 24.56 44.56
CA GLY A 15 -13.68 24.73 45.99
C GLY A 15 -12.43 24.72 46.88
N ASN A 16 -11.29 24.23 46.47
CA ASN A 16 -10.02 24.33 47.19
C ASN A 16 -9.03 25.15 46.40
N ASN A 17 -8.62 26.34 46.94
CA ASN A 17 -7.62 27.22 46.33
C ASN A 17 -6.21 26.60 46.40
N ILE A 18 -5.96 25.50 45.73
CA ILE A 18 -4.62 24.92 45.66
C ILE A 18 -3.90 25.57 44.50
N THR A 19 -2.92 26.41 44.79
CA THR A 19 -2.02 26.95 43.79
C THR A 19 -0.95 25.93 43.46
N ARG A 20 -0.87 25.54 42.21
CA ARG A 20 0.20 24.67 41.71
C ARG A 20 1.20 25.48 40.93
N HIS A 21 2.46 25.15 41.07
CA HIS A 21 3.57 25.78 40.35
C HIS A 21 4.16 24.74 39.39
N GLY A 22 4.56 25.22 38.23
CA GLY A 22 5.20 24.39 37.22
C GLY A 22 5.85 25.19 36.13
N TRP A 23 6.40 24.48 35.16
CA TRP A 23 7.05 25.10 34.04
C TRP A 23 6.16 25.09 32.82
N ARG A 24 6.10 26.22 32.12
CA ARG A 24 5.54 26.33 30.77
C ARG A 24 6.63 26.79 29.81
N TYR A 25 6.48 26.35 28.58
CA TYR A 25 7.40 26.72 27.53
C TYR A 25 6.68 27.62 26.54
N ARG A 26 7.30 28.75 26.20
CA ARG A 26 6.89 29.57 25.08
C ARG A 26 7.45 28.93 23.81
N VAL A 27 6.61 28.58 22.90
CA VAL A 27 6.94 27.75 21.74
C VAL A 27 6.40 28.40 20.49
N GLN A 28 7.22 28.53 19.47
CA GLN A 28 6.77 28.94 18.15
C GLN A 28 6.25 27.72 17.38
N CYS A 29 5.16 27.91 16.66
CA CYS A 29 4.61 26.85 15.79
C CYS A 29 5.63 26.47 14.72
N ASP A 30 5.86 25.16 14.56
CA ASP A 30 6.80 24.63 13.55
C ASP A 30 6.16 24.52 12.16
N ASN A 31 4.88 24.91 12.00
CA ASN A 31 4.31 25.13 10.68
C ASN A 31 4.82 26.46 10.14
N PRO A 32 5.58 26.49 9.03
CA PRO A 32 6.19 27.70 8.49
C PRO A 32 5.16 28.77 8.09
N ASP A 33 3.95 28.35 7.71
CA ASP A 33 2.88 29.26 7.29
C ASP A 33 2.10 29.88 8.45
N CYS A 34 2.37 29.45 9.70
CA CYS A 34 1.63 29.93 10.89
C CYS A 34 2.38 30.98 11.69
N GLY A 35 3.61 30.69 12.10
CA GLY A 35 4.44 31.58 12.90
C GLY A 35 3.93 31.90 14.31
N GLU A 36 2.77 31.36 14.75
CA GLU A 36 2.13 31.65 16.03
C GLU A 36 2.99 31.20 17.21
N VAL A 37 3.03 32.00 18.25
CA VAL A 37 3.71 31.70 19.52
C VAL A 37 2.67 31.34 20.57
N PHE A 38 2.82 30.17 21.18
CA PHE A 38 1.86 29.63 22.15
C PHE A 38 2.58 28.99 23.35
N TYR A 39 1.84 28.66 24.40
CA TYR A 39 2.40 28.04 25.60
C TYR A 39 2.07 26.56 25.70
N ARG A 40 3.08 25.76 26.12
CA ARG A 40 2.92 24.34 26.42
C ARG A 40 3.47 23.99 27.78
N GLY A 41 2.73 23.16 28.51
CA GLY A 41 3.19 22.58 29.78
C GLY A 41 4.38 21.63 29.56
N GLU A 42 5.22 21.53 30.59
CA GLU A 42 6.45 20.73 30.58
C GLU A 42 6.22 19.26 30.17
N HIS A 43 5.17 18.67 30.67
CA HIS A 43 4.84 17.26 30.37
C HIS A 43 4.59 17.02 28.88
N ARG A 44 3.97 17.96 28.15
CA ARG A 44 3.73 17.83 26.70
C ARG A 44 5.01 18.01 25.90
N VAL A 45 5.86 18.94 26.30
CA VAL A 45 7.14 19.16 25.63
C VAL A 45 8.07 17.96 25.82
N ASN A 46 8.16 17.43 27.05
CA ASN A 46 9.00 16.29 27.37
C ASN A 46 8.40 14.96 26.79
N GLY A 47 7.09 14.83 26.77
CA GLY A 47 6.40 13.71 26.12
C GLY A 47 6.68 13.64 24.62
N ASN A 48 6.69 14.77 23.93
CA ASN A 48 7.03 14.84 22.51
C ASN A 48 8.51 14.49 22.26
N LYS A 49 9.42 14.96 23.11
CA LYS A 49 10.85 14.58 23.04
C LYS A 49 11.06 13.07 23.19
N LYS A 50 10.40 12.43 24.18
CA LYS A 50 10.48 10.97 24.40
C LYS A 50 9.93 10.16 23.24
N ARG A 51 8.93 10.68 22.51
CA ARG A 51 8.33 10.02 21.33
C ARG A 51 9.03 10.35 20.00
N ALA A 52 10.21 10.97 20.04
CA ALA A 52 10.92 11.49 18.85
C ALA A 52 10.11 12.50 18.02
N GLN A 53 9.00 13.02 18.54
CA GLN A 53 8.26 14.10 17.92
C GLN A 53 8.96 15.43 18.23
N LYS A 54 9.81 15.86 17.31
CA LYS A 54 10.57 17.10 17.47
C LYS A 54 9.72 18.35 17.28
N ASN A 55 8.62 18.25 16.53
CA ASN A 55 7.84 19.38 16.05
C ASN A 55 6.72 19.78 17.02
N GLN A 56 6.54 21.09 17.20
CA GLN A 56 5.53 21.70 18.05
C GLN A 56 4.55 22.51 17.21
N TYR A 57 3.26 22.21 17.30
CA TYR A 57 2.20 22.91 16.57
C TYR A 57 1.21 23.54 17.52
N CYS A 58 0.73 24.76 17.23
CA CYS A 58 -0.23 25.47 18.06
C CYS A 58 -1.58 24.73 18.18
N ASN A 59 -2.00 24.07 17.11
CA ASN A 59 -3.23 23.30 17.05
C ASN A 59 -3.14 22.14 16.02
N ASN A 60 -4.20 21.35 15.93
CA ASN A 60 -4.26 20.23 14.99
C ASN A 60 -4.28 20.69 13.53
N HIS A 61 -4.88 21.84 13.23
CA HIS A 61 -4.90 22.37 11.88
C HIS A 61 -3.48 22.65 11.38
N CYS A 62 -2.64 23.33 12.17
CA CYS A 62 -1.25 23.58 11.83
C CYS A 62 -0.42 22.30 11.68
N HIS A 63 -0.67 21.31 12.52
CA HIS A 63 -0.06 20.00 12.37
C HIS A 63 -0.47 19.35 11.04
N ASP A 64 -1.76 19.39 10.71
CA ASP A 64 -2.30 18.71 9.55
C ASP A 64 -1.90 19.40 8.23
N THR A 65 -1.85 20.73 8.22
CA THR A 65 -1.41 21.52 7.06
C THR A 65 0.08 21.39 6.78
N HIS A 66 0.92 21.37 7.83
CA HIS A 66 2.37 21.15 7.66
C HIS A 66 2.69 19.81 7.01
N PHE A 67 1.91 18.76 7.31
CA PHE A 67 2.07 17.44 6.70
C PHE A 67 1.14 17.21 5.49
N ALA A 68 0.47 18.26 5.01
CA ALA A 68 -0.32 18.14 3.79
C ALA A 68 0.58 17.86 2.58
N GLY A 69 0.17 16.90 1.79
CA GLY A 69 0.74 16.61 0.48
C GLY A 69 -0.31 16.73 -0.60
N VAL A 70 0.11 16.95 -1.82
CA VAL A 70 -0.75 16.86 -3.00
C VAL A 70 -0.46 15.52 -3.67
N CYS A 71 -1.53 14.82 -4.08
CA CYS A 71 -1.37 13.54 -4.77
C CYS A 71 -0.70 13.76 -6.13
N GLU A 72 0.40 13.07 -6.37
CA GLU A 72 1.16 13.14 -7.62
C GLU A 72 0.56 12.34 -8.78
N HIS A 73 -0.60 11.66 -8.54
CA HIS A 73 -1.30 11.02 -9.63
C HIS A 73 -1.82 12.09 -10.61
N PRO A 74 -1.58 11.95 -11.93
CA PRO A 74 -1.84 13.00 -12.93
C PRO A 74 -3.24 13.62 -12.85
N ASP A 75 -4.26 12.81 -12.62
CA ASP A 75 -5.66 13.26 -12.65
C ASP A 75 -6.28 13.46 -11.25
N CYS A 76 -5.46 13.64 -10.20
CA CYS A 76 -5.98 13.67 -8.84
C CYS A 76 -5.94 15.04 -8.18
N GLY A 77 -4.77 15.63 -8.02
CA GLY A 77 -4.58 16.90 -7.32
C GLY A 77 -5.11 16.95 -5.88
N GLN A 78 -5.59 15.82 -5.31
CA GLN A 78 -6.17 15.78 -3.98
C GLN A 78 -5.13 16.07 -2.90
N LYS A 79 -5.43 17.03 -2.01
CA LYS A 79 -4.64 17.25 -0.80
C LYS A 79 -4.89 16.12 0.20
N PHE A 80 -3.83 15.63 0.83
CA PHE A 80 -3.91 14.57 1.84
C PHE A 80 -2.87 14.76 2.94
N LYS A 81 -3.12 14.15 4.10
CA LYS A 81 -2.19 14.16 5.22
C LYS A 81 -1.11 13.10 5.02
N ARG A 82 0.15 13.51 4.96
CA ARG A 82 1.29 12.58 4.92
C ARG A 82 1.46 11.86 6.25
N ARG A 83 1.80 10.59 6.22
CA ARG A 83 2.08 9.81 7.42
C ARG A 83 3.55 9.95 7.79
N VAL A 84 3.82 10.54 8.96
CA VAL A 84 5.18 10.89 9.42
C VAL A 84 6.08 9.68 9.73
N ASN A 85 5.49 8.48 9.92
CA ASN A 85 6.20 7.32 10.49
C ASN A 85 6.55 6.21 9.49
N PHE A 86 6.27 6.41 8.22
CA PHE A 86 6.64 5.43 7.21
C PHE A 86 7.58 6.12 6.23
N GLY A 87 8.83 5.68 6.18
CA GLY A 87 9.83 6.11 5.19
C GLY A 87 9.45 5.76 3.75
N SER A 88 8.18 5.80 3.46
CA SER A 88 7.56 5.55 2.18
C SER A 88 7.33 6.88 1.46
N ASN A 89 7.49 6.81 0.18
CA ASN A 89 7.09 7.83 -0.78
C ASN A 89 5.59 8.16 -0.66
N ASP A 90 5.20 8.91 0.39
CA ASP A 90 3.82 9.39 0.56
C ASP A 90 3.50 10.49 -0.48
N ARG A 91 3.67 10.12 -1.76
CA ARG A 91 3.37 10.96 -2.92
C ARG A 91 1.94 10.81 -3.42
N LEU A 92 1.23 9.78 -2.92
CA LEU A 92 -0.12 9.43 -3.36
C LEU A 92 -1.12 9.53 -2.22
N CYS A 93 -2.32 10.02 -2.50
CA CYS A 93 -3.43 9.94 -1.56
C CYS A 93 -3.82 8.47 -1.29
N ARG A 94 -4.55 8.22 -0.19
CA ARG A 94 -4.94 6.87 0.24
C ARG A 94 -5.58 6.03 -0.87
N LYS A 95 -6.42 6.63 -1.71
CA LYS A 95 -7.10 5.95 -2.83
C LYS A 95 -6.10 5.44 -3.87
N HIS A 96 -5.15 6.29 -4.28
CA HIS A 96 -4.16 5.94 -5.30
C HIS A 96 -3.08 5.03 -4.75
N LEU A 97 -2.65 5.22 -3.50
CA LEU A 97 -1.74 4.30 -2.82
C LEU A 97 -2.33 2.89 -2.74
N HIS A 98 -3.62 2.78 -2.39
CA HIS A 98 -4.31 1.48 -2.33
C HIS A 98 -4.39 0.81 -3.71
N LYS A 99 -4.77 1.56 -4.77
CA LYS A 99 -4.77 1.05 -6.15
C LYS A 99 -3.38 0.59 -6.59
N TYR A 100 -2.34 1.36 -6.27
CA TYR A 100 -0.96 1.01 -6.58
C TYR A 100 -0.53 -0.27 -5.86
N ALA A 101 -0.83 -0.41 -4.58
CA ALA A 101 -0.51 -1.61 -3.80
C ALA A 101 -1.21 -2.86 -4.36
N ILE A 102 -2.49 -2.76 -4.74
CA ILE A 102 -3.22 -3.86 -5.39
C ILE A 102 -2.56 -4.23 -6.73
N SER A 103 -2.24 -3.24 -7.56
CA SER A 103 -1.60 -3.48 -8.86
C SER A 103 -0.24 -4.16 -8.71
N LEU A 104 0.58 -3.68 -7.77
CA LEU A 104 1.88 -4.28 -7.47
C LEU A 104 1.71 -5.73 -6.99
N ARG A 105 0.78 -5.97 -6.06
CA ARG A 105 0.50 -7.33 -5.56
C ARG A 105 0.11 -8.27 -6.68
N ARG A 106 -0.78 -7.84 -7.59
CA ARG A 106 -1.18 -8.66 -8.75
C ARG A 106 0.01 -9.00 -9.65
N LYS A 107 0.93 -8.06 -9.87
CA LYS A 107 2.15 -8.31 -10.67
C LYS A 107 3.05 -9.36 -10.00
N LEU A 108 3.25 -9.24 -8.68
CA LEU A 108 4.05 -10.21 -7.91
C LEU A 108 3.42 -11.61 -7.89
N ASP A 109 2.11 -11.70 -7.63
CA ASP A 109 1.39 -12.96 -7.64
C ASP A 109 1.42 -13.61 -9.05
N LYS A 110 1.33 -12.80 -10.13
CA LYS A 110 1.46 -13.29 -11.53
C LYS A 110 2.87 -13.81 -11.80
N ALA A 111 3.90 -13.09 -11.38
CA ALA A 111 5.28 -13.52 -11.54
C ALA A 111 5.54 -14.85 -10.81
N ALA A 112 5.11 -14.95 -9.55
CA ALA A 112 5.24 -16.19 -8.77
C ALA A 112 4.51 -17.37 -9.44
N LEU A 113 3.30 -17.15 -9.97
CA LEU A 113 2.57 -18.19 -10.70
C LEU A 113 3.31 -18.63 -11.96
N TYR A 114 3.89 -17.69 -12.71
CA TYR A 114 4.64 -18.01 -13.91
C TYR A 114 5.93 -18.77 -13.60
N ASP A 115 6.63 -18.40 -12.51
CA ASP A 115 7.82 -19.11 -12.03
C ASP A 115 7.50 -20.57 -11.70
N LEU A 116 6.42 -20.82 -10.96
CA LEU A 116 5.96 -22.19 -10.64
C LEU A 116 5.59 -23.00 -11.89
N LEU A 117 5.08 -22.36 -12.93
CA LEU A 117 4.71 -22.99 -14.19
C LEU A 117 5.87 -23.04 -15.21
N GLY A 118 7.09 -22.63 -14.82
CA GLY A 118 8.33 -22.80 -15.58
C GLY A 118 8.62 -21.69 -16.60
N ASN A 119 7.92 -20.56 -16.57
CA ASN A 119 8.17 -19.33 -17.38
C ASN A 119 8.27 -19.60 -18.89
N ARG A 120 7.54 -20.57 -19.41
CA ARG A 120 7.55 -20.92 -20.84
C ARG A 120 6.27 -21.61 -21.28
N CYS A 121 5.94 -21.49 -22.54
CA CYS A 121 4.87 -22.24 -23.14
C CYS A 121 5.16 -23.75 -23.08
N ALA A 122 4.25 -24.53 -22.52
CA ALA A 122 4.38 -25.99 -22.41
C ALA A 122 4.37 -26.70 -23.79
N CYS A 123 3.88 -26.02 -24.84
CA CYS A 123 3.78 -26.57 -26.17
C CYS A 123 5.00 -26.21 -27.05
N CYS A 124 5.25 -24.91 -27.26
CA CYS A 124 6.28 -24.45 -28.22
C CYS A 124 7.54 -23.88 -27.56
N GLY A 125 7.53 -23.69 -26.23
CA GLY A 125 8.69 -23.15 -25.51
C GLY A 125 8.83 -21.63 -25.51
N GLU A 126 7.86 -20.86 -26.06
CA GLU A 126 7.83 -19.40 -25.99
C GLU A 126 8.05 -18.92 -24.56
N ARG A 127 8.88 -17.89 -24.36
CA ARG A 127 9.27 -17.38 -23.04
C ARG A 127 8.88 -15.94 -22.76
N ASP A 128 8.46 -15.18 -23.78
CA ASP A 128 8.05 -13.80 -23.56
C ASP A 128 6.76 -13.77 -22.73
N PRO A 129 6.77 -13.18 -21.50
CA PRO A 129 5.60 -13.12 -20.63
C PRO A 129 4.41 -12.36 -21.23
N MET A 130 4.64 -11.54 -22.26
CA MET A 130 3.60 -10.81 -22.98
C MET A 130 2.68 -11.77 -23.73
N PHE A 131 3.24 -12.84 -24.27
CA PHE A 131 2.48 -13.82 -25.05
C PHE A 131 1.97 -14.98 -24.21
N LEU A 132 2.43 -15.14 -22.95
CA LEU A 132 2.06 -16.25 -22.10
C LEU A 132 0.74 -16.04 -21.37
N GLN A 133 -0.05 -17.09 -21.30
CA GLN A 133 -1.32 -17.17 -20.58
C GLN A 133 -1.37 -18.43 -19.73
N VAL A 134 -2.04 -18.33 -18.57
CA VAL A 134 -2.35 -19.50 -17.75
C VAL A 134 -3.54 -20.24 -18.34
N ASP A 135 -3.37 -21.53 -18.55
CA ASP A 135 -4.37 -22.43 -19.13
C ASP A 135 -4.61 -23.62 -18.20
N HIS A 136 -5.83 -24.14 -18.18
CA HIS A 136 -6.20 -25.34 -17.45
C HIS A 136 -5.87 -26.59 -18.29
N VAL A 137 -5.05 -27.47 -17.75
CA VAL A 137 -4.61 -28.68 -18.45
C VAL A 137 -5.81 -29.53 -18.87
N PHE A 138 -6.79 -29.66 -17.96
CA PHE A 138 -7.97 -30.50 -18.14
C PHE A 138 -9.17 -29.81 -18.80
N ASN A 139 -8.99 -28.58 -19.30
CA ASN A 139 -10.06 -27.77 -19.93
C ASN A 139 -11.24 -27.43 -19.00
N ASP A 140 -11.06 -27.56 -17.71
CA ASP A 140 -12.07 -27.31 -16.66
C ASP A 140 -12.16 -25.83 -16.23
N GLY A 141 -11.50 -24.93 -16.94
CA GLY A 141 -11.46 -23.51 -16.62
C GLY A 141 -12.84 -22.84 -16.57
N ALA A 142 -13.81 -23.33 -17.35
CA ALA A 142 -15.19 -22.84 -17.29
C ALA A 142 -15.88 -23.25 -15.97
N GLU A 143 -15.67 -24.49 -15.54
CA GLU A 143 -16.18 -25.03 -14.27
C GLU A 143 -15.51 -24.31 -13.08
N HIS A 144 -14.19 -24.20 -13.12
CA HIS A 144 -13.44 -23.46 -12.10
C HIS A 144 -13.95 -22.02 -11.94
N ARG A 145 -14.28 -21.31 -13.01
CA ARG A 145 -14.87 -19.95 -12.94
C ARG A 145 -16.28 -19.93 -12.34
N ARG A 146 -17.08 -20.97 -12.52
CA ARG A 146 -18.44 -21.08 -11.96
C ARG A 146 -18.41 -21.39 -10.47
N THR A 147 -17.49 -22.25 -10.05
CA THR A 147 -17.41 -22.74 -8.66
C THR A 147 -16.60 -21.84 -7.73
N HIS A 148 -15.66 -21.08 -8.28
CA HIS A 148 -14.74 -20.25 -7.48
C HIS A 148 -14.78 -18.80 -7.95
N ALA A 149 -15.46 -17.93 -7.18
CA ALA A 149 -15.48 -16.49 -7.44
C ALA A 149 -14.05 -15.91 -7.44
N GLY A 150 -13.72 -15.16 -8.51
CA GLY A 150 -12.42 -14.49 -8.63
C GLY A 150 -11.26 -15.37 -9.09
N CYS A 151 -11.51 -16.59 -9.56
CA CYS A 151 -10.49 -17.54 -10.02
C CYS A 151 -9.57 -17.04 -11.16
N SER A 152 -9.91 -15.93 -11.81
CA SER A 152 -9.03 -15.26 -12.77
C SER A 152 -7.94 -14.39 -12.12
N HIS A 153 -7.99 -14.20 -10.79
CA HIS A 153 -6.98 -13.44 -10.09
C HIS A 153 -5.73 -14.29 -9.81
N PRO A 154 -4.49 -13.82 -10.11
CA PRO A 154 -3.27 -14.63 -9.97
C PRO A 154 -3.11 -15.28 -8.58
N ARG A 155 -3.49 -14.59 -7.50
CA ARG A 155 -3.44 -15.14 -6.13
C ARG A 155 -4.32 -16.38 -5.97
N GLN A 156 -5.50 -16.37 -6.56
CA GLN A 156 -6.40 -17.52 -6.47
C GLN A 156 -5.96 -18.69 -7.36
N MET A 157 -5.36 -18.37 -8.52
CA MET A 157 -4.71 -19.38 -9.35
C MET A 157 -3.53 -20.05 -8.64
N LEU A 158 -2.74 -19.28 -7.85
CA LEU A 158 -1.70 -19.86 -7.00
C LEU A 158 -2.28 -20.84 -5.98
N CYS A 159 -3.31 -20.44 -5.23
CA CYS A 159 -3.98 -21.32 -4.27
C CYS A 159 -4.60 -22.56 -4.95
N TYR A 160 -5.16 -22.38 -6.15
CA TYR A 160 -5.71 -23.50 -6.92
C TYR A 160 -4.62 -24.48 -7.35
N LEU A 161 -3.49 -23.99 -7.85
CA LEU A 161 -2.34 -24.80 -8.24
C LEU A 161 -1.74 -25.57 -7.04
N GLU A 162 -1.65 -24.93 -5.88
CA GLU A 162 -1.20 -25.55 -4.63
C GLU A 162 -2.12 -26.73 -4.23
N ALA A 163 -3.44 -26.54 -4.35
CA ALA A 163 -4.43 -27.57 -4.04
C ALA A 163 -4.54 -28.67 -5.12
N ASN A 164 -4.20 -28.35 -6.37
CA ASN A 164 -4.33 -29.22 -7.52
C ASN A 164 -3.04 -29.20 -8.37
N PRO A 165 -1.98 -29.86 -7.92
CA PRO A 165 -0.72 -29.88 -8.66
C PRO A 165 -0.90 -30.44 -10.08
N GLY A 166 -0.33 -29.76 -11.08
CA GLY A 166 -0.41 -30.17 -12.47
C GLY A 166 -1.71 -29.78 -13.19
N SER A 167 -2.64 -29.06 -12.53
CA SER A 167 -3.90 -28.62 -13.14
C SER A 167 -3.75 -27.42 -14.08
N LEU A 168 -2.68 -26.63 -13.92
CA LEU A 168 -2.41 -25.42 -14.69
C LEU A 168 -1.11 -25.56 -15.50
N GLN A 169 -1.06 -24.87 -16.62
CA GLN A 169 0.12 -24.74 -17.47
C GLN A 169 0.23 -23.33 -18.07
N LEU A 170 1.39 -22.98 -18.61
CA LEU A 170 1.54 -21.78 -19.43
C LEU A 170 1.46 -22.18 -20.90
N LEU A 171 0.65 -21.48 -21.66
CA LEU A 171 0.61 -21.56 -23.12
C LEU A 171 0.79 -20.16 -23.71
N CYS A 172 1.46 -20.07 -24.85
CA CYS A 172 1.39 -18.83 -25.63
C CYS A 172 0.01 -18.70 -26.27
N CYS A 173 -0.36 -17.46 -26.67
CA CYS A 173 -1.66 -17.18 -27.26
C CYS A 173 -2.00 -18.12 -28.44
N ASN A 174 -1.01 -18.39 -29.30
CA ASN A 174 -1.19 -19.28 -30.47
C ASN A 174 -1.45 -20.73 -30.06
N CYS A 175 -0.64 -21.25 -29.15
CA CYS A 175 -0.82 -22.65 -28.67
C CYS A 175 -2.11 -22.81 -27.87
N ASN A 176 -2.51 -21.82 -27.08
CA ASN A 176 -3.77 -21.82 -26.37
C ASN A 176 -4.97 -21.81 -27.34
N HIS A 177 -4.92 -20.98 -28.38
CA HIS A 177 -5.93 -20.96 -29.41
C HIS A 177 -5.99 -22.29 -30.18
N ALA A 178 -4.83 -22.84 -30.58
CA ALA A 178 -4.73 -24.12 -31.26
C ALA A 178 -5.30 -25.26 -30.39
N LYS A 179 -4.99 -25.31 -29.10
CA LYS A 179 -5.56 -26.25 -28.15
C LYS A 179 -7.09 -26.19 -28.13
N HIS A 180 -7.64 -24.97 -28.08
CA HIS A 180 -9.10 -24.77 -28.09
C HIS A 180 -9.75 -25.31 -29.40
N LYS A 181 -9.12 -25.08 -30.55
CA LYS A 181 -9.59 -25.60 -31.85
C LYS A 181 -9.42 -27.11 -32.01
N ASN A 182 -8.45 -27.70 -31.33
CA ASN A 182 -8.12 -29.13 -31.37
C ASN A 182 -8.82 -29.93 -30.26
N GLY A 183 -10.02 -29.52 -29.88
CA GLY A 183 -10.83 -30.29 -28.90
C GLY A 183 -10.26 -30.29 -27.47
N GLY A 184 -9.32 -29.37 -27.16
CA GLY A 184 -8.70 -29.25 -25.83
C GLY A 184 -7.36 -29.98 -25.71
N GLU A 185 -6.85 -30.59 -26.77
CA GLU A 185 -5.53 -31.21 -26.79
C GLU A 185 -4.45 -30.28 -27.33
N LEU A 186 -3.24 -30.40 -26.80
CA LEU A 186 -2.09 -29.60 -27.29
C LEU A 186 -1.78 -30.03 -28.74
N TYR A 187 -1.77 -29.06 -29.63
CA TYR A 187 -1.32 -29.29 -30.98
C TYR A 187 0.21 -29.51 -30.98
N ARG A 188 0.63 -30.72 -31.32
CA ARG A 188 2.02 -31.06 -31.57
C ARG A 188 2.18 -31.19 -33.09
N PRO A 189 2.81 -30.20 -33.77
CA PRO A 189 3.11 -30.37 -35.18
C PRO A 189 3.95 -31.64 -35.37
N ALA A 190 3.63 -32.45 -36.38
CA ALA A 190 4.48 -33.56 -36.75
C ALA A 190 5.91 -33.03 -36.92
N LYS A 191 6.88 -33.69 -36.30
CA LYS A 191 8.28 -33.39 -36.57
C LYS A 191 8.55 -33.70 -38.02
N PHE A 192 8.77 -32.68 -38.84
CA PHE A 192 9.28 -32.82 -40.21
C PHE A 192 10.73 -33.28 -40.12
#